data_4dcbd9fcb0736de28be0ec2cdefeb189
#
_entry.id   4dcbd9fcb0736de28be0ec2cdefeb189
#
_cell.length_a   1.000
_cell.length_b   1.000
_cell.length_c   1.000
_cell.angle_alpha   90.00
_cell.angle_beta   90.00
_cell.angle_gamma   90.00
#
_symmetry.space_group_name_H-M   'P 1'
#
loop_
_entity.id
_entity.type
_entity.pdbx_description
1 polymer ?
#
loop_
_entity_poly.entity_id
_entity_poly.type
_entity_poly.pdbx_seq_one_letter_code
_entity_poly.pdbx_strand_id
1 'polypeptide(L)'
;MTRRQLLQGIAAMPISFAGVASATAQGNRDVAYGGTTLPAGIRSRLINNVNGITYHVLEAGFEGPARPCVLLIHGFPELAYSWRRVIQPLARAGFHVIAPDLRGYGRSGGTDVTYDDNLQPFTILNKVRDMLGLLSAIGYRSVAAVVGHDHGSGVAAWCALARPDVFRSVVLMSAPFAGAPALPFNTASDAPKPSASRGENVDDDLAKLPVPRKYYQTYYTTRPANENMWHPPQGIHNFLRAYYHFKSADFKDNKPFALTANSATEMSKLPRYYVMDLNKGMAETVSPEMPSASAIAACKWLPEEELRVYSAEYGRTGFQGGLNSYRVNRDPKYSAELQLFSGRTIDVPSAFIAGKSDWGPYQRSGAVETMRTKACTQMRAVHFLDGAGHWVQQEQHEAVTRLLLEFLHQV
;
A
#
# COMPACT_ATOMS: atom_id res chain seq x y z
N MET A 1 -53.50 -18.82 -45.65
CA MET A 1 -53.15 -19.34 -44.29
C MET A 1 -52.20 -18.38 -43.65
N THR A 2 -52.68 -17.62 -42.68
CA THR A 2 -52.06 -16.47 -42.10
C THR A 2 -51.15 -16.82 -40.88
N ARG A 3 -50.08 -16.11 -40.75
CA ARG A 3 -49.00 -16.19 -39.73
C ARG A 3 -49.42 -15.98 -38.28
N ARG A 4 -50.56 -16.50 -37.83
CA ARG A 4 -51.16 -16.15 -36.52
C ARG A 4 -51.61 -17.33 -35.64
N GLN A 5 -51.11 -18.53 -35.87
CA GLN A 5 -51.49 -19.69 -35.03
C GLN A 5 -50.29 -20.60 -34.75
N LEU A 6 -49.29 -20.10 -33.97
CA LEU A 6 -48.23 -20.94 -33.38
C LEU A 6 -47.54 -20.22 -32.20
N LEU A 7 -48.33 -19.86 -31.21
CA LEU A 7 -47.84 -19.39 -29.91
C LEU A 7 -48.83 -19.78 -28.83
N GLN A 8 -48.86 -21.06 -28.48
CA GLN A 8 -49.42 -21.53 -27.21
C GLN A 8 -48.71 -22.81 -26.82
N GLY A 9 -48.04 -22.77 -25.65
CA GLY A 9 -47.62 -23.99 -24.93
C GLY A 9 -46.13 -24.15 -24.68
N ILE A 10 -45.48 -23.21 -23.95
CA ILE A 10 -44.31 -23.57 -23.14
C ILE A 10 -44.57 -23.06 -21.73
N ALA A 11 -44.93 -23.97 -20.84
CA ALA A 11 -45.05 -23.71 -19.42
C ALA A 11 -43.64 -23.45 -18.84
N ALA A 12 -43.44 -22.26 -18.29
CA ALA A 12 -42.22 -21.92 -17.56
C ALA A 12 -42.21 -22.65 -16.22
N MET A 13 -41.33 -23.63 -16.05
CA MET A 13 -40.96 -24.14 -14.73
C MET A 13 -40.07 -23.11 -14.04
N PRO A 14 -40.32 -22.74 -12.78
CA PRO A 14 -39.41 -21.89 -12.03
C PRO A 14 -38.17 -22.73 -11.66
N ILE A 15 -37.01 -22.35 -12.21
CA ILE A 15 -35.71 -22.82 -11.73
C ILE A 15 -35.43 -22.08 -10.43
N SER A 16 -35.63 -22.76 -9.30
CA SER A 16 -35.17 -22.30 -7.99
C SER A 16 -33.65 -22.36 -7.96
N PHE A 17 -32.97 -21.23 -8.13
CA PHE A 17 -31.58 -21.10 -7.71
C PHE A 17 -31.56 -21.12 -6.18
N ALA A 18 -31.24 -22.27 -5.61
CA ALA A 18 -30.83 -22.38 -4.21
C ALA A 18 -29.51 -21.63 -4.08
N GLY A 19 -29.61 -20.37 -3.64
CA GLY A 19 -28.45 -19.59 -3.19
C GLY A 19 -27.88 -20.29 -1.96
N VAL A 20 -26.79 -21.04 -2.13
CA VAL A 20 -25.96 -21.49 -1.01
C VAL A 20 -25.31 -20.23 -0.44
N ALA A 21 -25.83 -19.82 0.71
CA ALA A 21 -25.42 -18.62 1.41
C ALA A 21 -23.95 -18.73 1.82
N SER A 22 -23.18 -17.80 1.30
CA SER A 22 -21.90 -17.38 1.87
C SER A 22 -22.19 -16.48 3.08
N ALA A 23 -22.89 -17.00 4.08
CA ALA A 23 -23.37 -16.24 5.24
C ALA A 23 -22.34 -16.16 6.39
N THR A 24 -21.24 -16.92 6.32
CA THR A 24 -20.28 -17.01 7.43
C THR A 24 -19.13 -16.01 7.36
N ALA A 25 -18.85 -15.43 6.20
CA ALA A 25 -17.80 -14.39 6.06
C ALA A 25 -18.29 -12.96 6.32
N GLN A 26 -19.59 -12.71 6.25
CA GLN A 26 -20.20 -11.39 6.42
C GLN A 26 -20.28 -10.98 7.90
N GLY A 27 -20.58 -11.91 8.80
CA GLY A 27 -20.85 -11.62 10.21
C GLY A 27 -19.64 -11.11 11.03
N ASN A 28 -18.41 -11.25 10.55
CA ASN A 28 -17.21 -10.81 11.27
C ASN A 28 -16.64 -9.48 10.76
N ARG A 29 -17.19 -8.91 9.68
CA ARG A 29 -16.76 -7.63 9.12
C ARG A 29 -17.34 -6.43 9.85
N ASP A 30 -18.50 -6.61 10.50
CA ASP A 30 -19.23 -5.51 11.17
C ASP A 30 -18.75 -5.22 12.60
N VAL A 31 -17.84 -6.03 13.15
CA VAL A 31 -17.26 -5.77 14.47
C VAL A 31 -16.20 -4.68 14.33
N ALA A 32 -16.48 -3.50 14.87
CA ALA A 32 -15.47 -2.44 15.03
C ALA A 32 -14.20 -3.02 15.68
N TYR A 33 -13.02 -2.46 15.36
CA TYR A 33 -11.77 -2.80 16.04
C TYR A 33 -11.95 -2.65 17.56
N GLY A 34 -12.47 -3.62 18.30
CA GLY A 34 -12.84 -3.56 19.71
C GLY A 34 -12.75 -2.16 20.33
N GLY A 35 -13.81 -1.63 20.90
CA GLY A 35 -14.01 -0.19 21.21
C GLY A 35 -12.92 0.53 22.05
N THR A 36 -11.79 -0.10 22.33
CA THR A 36 -10.66 0.47 23.07
C THR A 36 -9.44 0.79 22.21
N THR A 37 -9.38 0.31 20.95
CA THR A 37 -8.20 0.44 20.09
C THR A 37 -8.26 1.63 19.14
N LEU A 38 -9.47 2.11 18.77
CA LEU A 38 -9.63 3.33 18.00
C LEU A 38 -9.68 4.55 18.92
N PRO A 39 -8.89 5.60 18.66
CA PRO A 39 -9.04 6.87 19.33
C PRO A 39 -10.47 7.42 19.20
N ALA A 40 -10.97 8.06 20.28
CA ALA A 40 -12.30 8.65 20.30
C ALA A 40 -12.50 9.63 19.11
N GLY A 41 -13.70 9.58 18.48
CA GLY A 41 -14.04 10.42 17.34
C GLY A 41 -13.55 9.88 15.98
N ILE A 42 -12.93 8.71 15.93
CA ILE A 42 -12.70 7.98 14.68
C ILE A 42 -13.86 6.98 14.50
N ARG A 43 -14.55 7.06 13.36
CA ARG A 43 -15.61 6.14 12.96
C ARG A 43 -15.05 5.06 12.04
N SER A 44 -15.42 3.80 12.29
CA SER A 44 -15.24 2.68 11.37
C SER A 44 -16.52 2.47 10.58
N ARG A 45 -16.44 2.40 9.25
CA ARG A 45 -17.60 2.30 8.37
C ARG A 45 -17.33 1.42 7.13
N LEU A 46 -18.36 0.73 6.67
CA LEU A 46 -18.37 0.01 5.40
C LEU A 46 -19.05 0.85 4.31
N ILE A 47 -18.43 0.94 3.15
CA ILE A 47 -18.95 1.60 1.95
C ILE A 47 -19.15 0.53 0.88
N ASN A 48 -20.41 0.25 0.54
CA ASN A 48 -20.77 -0.80 -0.40
C ASN A 48 -20.62 -0.35 -1.86
N ASN A 49 -20.46 -1.32 -2.76
CA ASN A 49 -20.49 -1.13 -4.22
C ASN A 49 -19.42 -0.17 -4.76
N VAL A 50 -18.24 -0.13 -4.14
CA VAL A 50 -17.10 0.63 -4.65
C VAL A 50 -16.31 -0.26 -5.60
N ASN A 51 -16.42 -0.03 -6.91
CA ASN A 51 -15.71 -0.78 -7.95
C ASN A 51 -15.77 -2.32 -7.73
N GLY A 52 -16.97 -2.81 -7.41
CA GLY A 52 -17.29 -4.24 -7.27
C GLY A 52 -16.98 -4.85 -5.90
N ILE A 53 -16.52 -4.09 -4.92
CA ILE A 53 -16.33 -4.57 -3.54
C ILE A 53 -16.92 -3.62 -2.49
N THR A 54 -16.97 -4.08 -1.25
CA THR A 54 -17.22 -3.24 -0.08
C THR A 54 -15.88 -2.75 0.47
N TYR A 55 -15.76 -1.44 0.68
CA TYR A 55 -14.61 -0.81 1.31
C TYR A 55 -14.85 -0.56 2.78
N HIS A 56 -13.89 -0.91 3.61
CA HIS A 56 -13.82 -0.46 4.99
C HIS A 56 -13.01 0.83 5.06
N VAL A 57 -13.51 1.80 5.82
CA VAL A 57 -12.81 3.08 6.06
C VAL A 57 -12.80 3.44 7.52
N LEU A 58 -11.72 4.06 7.96
CA LEU A 58 -11.64 4.84 9.19
C LEU A 58 -11.74 6.32 8.80
N GLU A 59 -12.62 7.06 9.46
CA GLU A 59 -12.84 8.46 9.14
C GLU A 59 -13.12 9.32 10.38
N ALA A 60 -12.78 10.61 10.30
CA ALA A 60 -13.12 11.62 11.28
C ALA A 60 -13.33 12.98 10.61
N GLY A 61 -14.07 13.89 11.26
CA GLY A 61 -14.41 15.19 10.69
C GLY A 61 -15.58 15.12 9.71
N PHE A 62 -16.39 14.08 9.78
CA PHE A 62 -17.57 13.85 8.94
C PHE A 62 -18.82 14.58 9.46
N GLU A 63 -18.77 15.08 10.69
CA GLU A 63 -19.88 15.82 11.30
C GLU A 63 -19.89 17.29 10.84
N GLY A 64 -21.09 17.83 10.64
CA GLY A 64 -21.29 19.26 10.33
C GLY A 64 -21.16 19.59 8.83
N PRO A 65 -20.83 20.84 8.48
CA PRO A 65 -20.78 21.28 7.10
C PRO A 65 -19.69 20.56 6.29
N ALA A 66 -19.82 20.57 4.96
CA ALA A 66 -18.84 19.97 4.04
C ALA A 66 -17.44 20.53 4.31
N ARG A 67 -16.48 19.63 4.55
CA ARG A 67 -15.07 19.94 4.80
C ARG A 67 -14.20 19.50 3.63
N PRO A 68 -13.05 20.15 3.37
CA PRO A 68 -12.08 19.60 2.42
C PRO A 68 -11.64 18.21 2.87
N CYS A 69 -11.56 17.29 1.90
CA CYS A 69 -11.23 15.90 2.18
C CYS A 69 -9.73 15.66 2.08
N VAL A 70 -9.19 14.86 3.00
CA VAL A 70 -7.84 14.28 2.93
C VAL A 70 -7.97 12.75 2.91
N LEU A 71 -7.39 12.12 1.88
CA LEU A 71 -7.39 10.67 1.70
C LEU A 71 -6.03 10.10 2.11
N LEU A 72 -6.02 9.16 3.09
CA LEU A 72 -4.82 8.55 3.64
C LEU A 72 -4.72 7.08 3.21
N ILE A 73 -3.70 6.70 2.47
CA ILE A 73 -3.53 5.37 1.87
C ILE A 73 -2.35 4.63 2.54
N HIS A 74 -2.64 3.48 3.15
CA HIS A 74 -1.64 2.65 3.85
C HIS A 74 -0.78 1.80 2.89
N GLY A 75 0.32 1.25 3.41
CA GLY A 75 1.24 0.36 2.73
C GLY A 75 1.07 -1.13 3.06
N PHE A 76 2.16 -1.89 2.92
CA PHE A 76 2.23 -3.32 3.23
C PHE A 76 3.29 -3.60 4.32
N PRO A 77 2.99 -4.43 5.31
CA PRO A 77 1.71 -5.03 5.68
C PRO A 77 0.95 -4.16 6.70
N GLU A 78 0.33 -3.11 6.23
CA GLU A 78 -0.42 -2.17 7.05
C GLU A 78 -1.94 -2.25 6.79
N LEU A 79 -2.70 -1.38 7.46
CA LEU A 79 -4.15 -1.22 7.38
C LEU A 79 -4.49 0.27 7.50
N ALA A 80 -5.74 0.67 7.26
CA ALA A 80 -6.24 2.00 7.60
C ALA A 80 -5.88 2.41 9.05
N TYR A 81 -5.77 1.43 9.94
CA TYR A 81 -5.38 1.59 11.34
C TYR A 81 -3.99 2.23 11.54
N SER A 82 -3.10 2.16 10.55
CA SER A 82 -1.78 2.81 10.60
C SER A 82 -1.88 4.34 10.72
N TRP A 83 -3.01 4.90 10.32
CA TRP A 83 -3.29 6.33 10.39
C TRP A 83 -4.02 6.78 11.66
N ARG A 84 -4.30 5.89 12.63
CA ARG A 84 -5.12 6.12 13.82
C ARG A 84 -4.72 7.35 14.63
N ARG A 85 -3.42 7.70 14.64
CA ARG A 85 -2.90 8.86 15.39
C ARG A 85 -2.84 10.14 14.56
N VAL A 86 -2.97 10.05 13.23
CA VAL A 86 -2.93 11.19 12.29
C VAL A 86 -4.33 11.68 11.94
N ILE A 87 -5.32 10.79 11.86
CA ILE A 87 -6.71 11.09 11.45
C ILE A 87 -7.31 12.21 12.31
N GLN A 88 -7.31 12.06 13.65
CA GLN A 88 -7.96 13.00 14.56
C GLN A 88 -7.35 14.41 14.57
N PRO A 89 -6.02 14.59 14.61
CA PRO A 89 -5.44 15.93 14.52
C PRO A 89 -5.78 16.66 13.23
N LEU A 90 -5.78 15.98 12.08
CA LEU A 90 -6.21 16.58 10.81
C LEU A 90 -7.72 16.94 10.83
N ALA A 91 -8.54 16.08 11.42
CA ALA A 91 -9.98 16.35 11.54
C ALA A 91 -10.27 17.57 12.43
N ARG A 92 -9.53 17.72 13.54
CA ARG A 92 -9.61 18.91 14.41
C ARG A 92 -9.15 20.18 13.69
N ALA A 93 -8.27 20.08 12.71
CA ALA A 93 -7.84 21.20 11.87
C ALA A 93 -8.83 21.54 10.74
N GLY A 94 -9.99 20.90 10.70
CA GLY A 94 -11.10 21.27 9.78
C GLY A 94 -11.23 20.38 8.54
N PHE A 95 -10.52 19.27 8.45
CA PHE A 95 -10.59 18.34 7.32
C PHE A 95 -11.57 17.18 7.61
N HIS A 96 -12.21 16.65 6.57
CA HIS A 96 -12.77 15.31 6.60
C HIS A 96 -11.65 14.33 6.16
N VAL A 97 -11.23 13.49 7.07
CA VAL A 97 -10.11 12.57 6.86
C VAL A 97 -10.63 11.16 6.67
N ILE A 98 -10.23 10.52 5.59
CA ILE A 98 -10.68 9.18 5.20
C ILE A 98 -9.44 8.30 4.98
N ALA A 99 -9.39 7.17 5.68
CA ALA A 99 -8.36 6.16 5.53
C ALA A 99 -9.02 4.80 5.20
N PRO A 100 -9.00 4.33 3.95
CA PRO A 100 -9.51 3.01 3.58
C PRO A 100 -8.52 1.91 3.93
N ASP A 101 -9.02 0.70 4.26
CA ASP A 101 -8.29 -0.52 3.99
C ASP A 101 -8.28 -0.74 2.48
N LEU A 102 -7.11 -0.87 1.85
CA LEU A 102 -7.04 -1.11 0.41
C LEU A 102 -7.67 -2.46 0.03
N ARG A 103 -8.06 -2.61 -1.24
CA ARG A 103 -8.50 -3.90 -1.80
C ARG A 103 -7.50 -5.00 -1.46
N GLY A 104 -8.01 -6.10 -0.87
CA GLY A 104 -7.19 -7.23 -0.43
C GLY A 104 -6.54 -7.06 0.95
N TYR A 105 -6.98 -6.05 1.72
CA TYR A 105 -6.48 -5.80 3.07
C TYR A 105 -7.62 -5.66 4.07
N GLY A 106 -7.35 -6.07 5.30
CA GLY A 106 -8.20 -5.84 6.45
C GLY A 106 -9.66 -6.22 6.22
N ARG A 107 -10.55 -5.25 6.37
CA ARG A 107 -12.01 -5.45 6.27
C ARG A 107 -12.61 -5.08 4.91
N SER A 108 -11.80 -4.57 3.98
CA SER A 108 -12.22 -4.38 2.60
C SER A 108 -12.31 -5.71 1.84
N GLY A 109 -13.07 -5.75 0.75
CA GLY A 109 -13.19 -6.91 -0.11
C GLY A 109 -11.88 -7.25 -0.84
N GLY A 110 -11.83 -8.46 -1.41
CA GLY A 110 -10.65 -8.96 -2.12
C GLY A 110 -9.60 -9.60 -1.21
N THR A 111 -9.97 -9.96 0.03
CA THR A 111 -9.11 -10.71 0.97
C THR A 111 -9.25 -12.23 0.82
N ASP A 112 -10.39 -12.70 0.33
CA ASP A 112 -10.72 -14.11 0.08
C ASP A 112 -10.21 -14.55 -1.30
N VAL A 113 -8.94 -14.33 -1.56
CA VAL A 113 -8.28 -14.63 -2.84
C VAL A 113 -7.17 -15.65 -2.65
N THR A 114 -6.99 -16.48 -3.69
CA THR A 114 -5.90 -17.46 -3.77
C THR A 114 -4.76 -16.95 -4.66
N TYR A 115 -3.66 -17.70 -4.68
CA TYR A 115 -2.55 -17.40 -5.58
C TYR A 115 -2.97 -17.50 -7.06
N ASP A 116 -3.89 -18.38 -7.43
CA ASP A 116 -4.26 -18.65 -8.84
C ASP A 116 -5.36 -17.73 -9.38
N ASP A 117 -5.90 -16.85 -8.54
CA ASP A 117 -6.96 -15.94 -8.93
C ASP A 117 -6.48 -14.84 -9.87
N ASN A 118 -7.42 -14.21 -10.56
CA ASN A 118 -7.17 -13.12 -11.48
C ASN A 118 -6.51 -11.92 -10.77
N LEU A 119 -5.39 -11.47 -11.30
CA LEU A 119 -4.63 -10.34 -10.75
C LEU A 119 -5.13 -8.96 -11.21
N GLN A 120 -5.95 -8.89 -12.27
CA GLN A 120 -6.44 -7.61 -12.82
C GLN A 120 -7.06 -6.67 -11.77
N PRO A 121 -7.83 -7.13 -10.77
CA PRO A 121 -8.37 -6.28 -9.72
C PRO A 121 -7.29 -5.59 -8.85
N PHE A 122 -6.06 -6.10 -8.82
CA PHE A 122 -4.96 -5.58 -7.99
C PHE A 122 -4.01 -4.66 -8.75
N THR A 123 -4.28 -4.36 -10.04
CA THR A 123 -3.47 -3.41 -10.82
C THR A 123 -3.53 -2.01 -10.22
N ILE A 124 -2.48 -1.24 -10.47
CA ILE A 124 -2.38 0.12 -9.90
C ILE A 124 -3.51 1.01 -10.41
N LEU A 125 -3.88 0.93 -11.71
CA LEU A 125 -4.97 1.71 -12.28
C LEU A 125 -6.34 1.28 -11.72
N ASN A 126 -6.52 -0.01 -11.40
CA ASN A 126 -7.74 -0.44 -10.73
C ASN A 126 -7.84 0.12 -9.31
N LYS A 127 -6.72 0.25 -8.58
CA LYS A 127 -6.70 0.94 -7.28
C LYS A 127 -7.00 2.43 -7.39
N VAL A 128 -6.55 3.10 -8.46
CA VAL A 128 -6.98 4.48 -8.75
C VAL A 128 -8.50 4.53 -8.95
N ARG A 129 -9.09 3.58 -9.70
CA ARG A 129 -10.55 3.48 -9.84
C ARG A 129 -11.25 3.21 -8.51
N ASP A 130 -10.67 2.40 -7.65
CA ASP A 130 -11.17 2.16 -6.30
C ASP A 130 -11.25 3.48 -5.51
N MET A 131 -10.20 4.28 -5.52
CA MET A 131 -10.18 5.57 -4.81
C MET A 131 -11.18 6.56 -5.40
N LEU A 132 -11.31 6.64 -6.72
CA LEU A 132 -12.32 7.47 -7.38
C LEU A 132 -13.75 7.02 -7.02
N GLY A 133 -14.01 5.71 -7.04
CA GLY A 133 -15.30 5.15 -6.66
C GLY A 133 -15.62 5.39 -5.19
N LEU A 134 -14.64 5.26 -4.30
CA LEU A 134 -14.78 5.53 -2.87
C LEU A 134 -15.15 7.00 -2.62
N LEU A 135 -14.41 7.94 -3.21
CA LEU A 135 -14.68 9.37 -3.10
C LEU A 135 -16.08 9.73 -3.62
N SER A 136 -16.46 9.19 -4.77
CA SER A 136 -17.80 9.38 -5.34
C SER A 136 -18.89 8.84 -4.41
N ALA A 137 -18.71 7.64 -3.85
CA ALA A 137 -19.68 7.03 -2.93
C ALA A 137 -19.86 7.82 -1.61
N ILE A 138 -18.80 8.55 -1.20
CA ILE A 138 -18.83 9.42 0.00
C ILE A 138 -19.30 10.85 -0.34
N GLY A 139 -19.42 11.19 -1.63
CA GLY A 139 -19.93 12.48 -2.10
C GLY A 139 -18.87 13.52 -2.44
N TYR A 140 -17.59 13.11 -2.59
CA TYR A 140 -16.51 14.02 -2.97
C TYR A 140 -16.22 13.98 -4.47
N ARG A 141 -16.11 15.17 -5.08
CA ARG A 141 -15.65 15.35 -6.46
C ARG A 141 -14.13 15.53 -6.56
N SER A 142 -13.50 16.02 -5.49
CA SER A 142 -12.05 16.20 -5.39
C SER A 142 -11.63 16.15 -3.91
N VAL A 143 -10.36 15.92 -3.69
CA VAL A 143 -9.73 15.96 -2.36
C VAL A 143 -8.67 17.04 -2.31
N ALA A 144 -8.48 17.64 -1.13
CA ALA A 144 -7.41 18.60 -0.87
C ALA A 144 -6.04 17.94 -1.07
N ALA A 145 -5.88 16.75 -0.47
CA ALA A 145 -4.68 15.95 -0.67
C ALA A 145 -4.98 14.45 -0.66
N VAL A 146 -4.19 13.69 -1.42
CA VAL A 146 -3.99 12.26 -1.24
C VAL A 146 -2.61 12.02 -0.61
N VAL A 147 -2.57 11.27 0.48
CA VAL A 147 -1.35 10.94 1.22
C VAL A 147 -1.17 9.43 1.17
N GLY A 148 -0.02 8.94 0.78
CA GLY A 148 0.24 7.51 0.71
C GLY A 148 1.56 7.11 1.35
N HIS A 149 1.56 5.97 2.06
CA HIS A 149 2.74 5.40 2.70
C HIS A 149 3.11 4.07 2.05
N ASP A 150 4.41 3.80 1.81
CA ASP A 150 4.95 2.55 1.23
C ASP A 150 4.26 2.19 -0.09
N HIS A 151 3.55 1.06 -0.17
CA HIS A 151 2.75 0.69 -1.34
C HIS A 151 1.66 1.75 -1.64
N GLY A 152 1.06 2.33 -0.60
CA GLY A 152 0.10 3.43 -0.72
C GLY A 152 0.69 4.70 -1.31
N SER A 153 2.00 4.95 -1.16
CA SER A 153 2.70 6.05 -1.84
C SER A 153 2.62 5.91 -3.36
N GLY A 154 2.83 4.69 -3.88
CA GLY A 154 2.65 4.41 -5.30
C GLY A 154 1.21 4.63 -5.76
N VAL A 155 0.20 4.19 -4.96
CA VAL A 155 -1.22 4.43 -5.29
C VAL A 155 -1.53 5.92 -5.30
N ALA A 156 -1.08 6.69 -4.31
CA ALA A 156 -1.27 8.14 -4.22
C ALA A 156 -0.62 8.88 -5.41
N ALA A 157 0.60 8.46 -5.78
CA ALA A 157 1.30 9.02 -6.95
C ALA A 157 0.50 8.81 -8.24
N TRP A 158 -0.01 7.59 -8.47
CA TRP A 158 -0.82 7.28 -9.64
C TRP A 158 -2.19 7.97 -9.62
N CYS A 159 -2.79 8.17 -8.45
CA CYS A 159 -3.99 8.99 -8.30
C CYS A 159 -3.74 10.43 -8.79
N ALA A 160 -2.68 11.06 -8.29
CA ALA A 160 -2.33 12.44 -8.66
C ALA A 160 -1.91 12.59 -10.12
N LEU A 161 -1.17 11.61 -10.67
CA LEU A 161 -0.72 11.62 -12.06
C LEU A 161 -1.89 11.41 -13.04
N ALA A 162 -2.78 10.45 -12.74
CA ALA A 162 -3.86 10.09 -13.64
C ALA A 162 -5.05 11.07 -13.57
N ARG A 163 -5.34 11.62 -12.37
CA ARG A 163 -6.51 12.47 -12.13
C ARG A 163 -6.16 13.68 -11.24
N PRO A 164 -5.32 14.60 -11.75
CA PRO A 164 -4.97 15.84 -11.01
C PRO A 164 -6.17 16.76 -10.78
N ASP A 165 -7.24 16.61 -11.55
CA ASP A 165 -8.53 17.28 -11.35
C ASP A 165 -9.26 16.83 -10.07
N VAL A 166 -9.05 15.59 -9.63
CA VAL A 166 -9.64 15.01 -8.41
C VAL A 166 -8.66 15.10 -7.24
N PHE A 167 -7.41 14.69 -7.44
CA PHE A 167 -6.37 14.65 -6.43
C PHE A 167 -5.48 15.90 -6.56
N ARG A 168 -5.87 16.99 -5.88
CA ARG A 168 -5.32 18.32 -6.10
C ARG A 168 -3.93 18.55 -5.52
N SER A 169 -3.51 17.72 -4.58
CA SER A 169 -2.14 17.67 -4.08
C SER A 169 -1.80 16.25 -3.59
N VAL A 170 -0.50 15.95 -3.43
CA VAL A 170 -0.06 14.61 -3.04
C VAL A 170 1.09 14.68 -2.04
N VAL A 171 1.04 13.82 -1.01
CA VAL A 171 2.17 13.56 -0.13
C VAL A 171 2.57 12.10 -0.25
N LEU A 172 3.80 11.86 -0.66
CA LEU A 172 4.38 10.53 -0.81
C LEU A 172 5.24 10.22 0.42
N MET A 173 5.13 9.00 0.97
CA MET A 173 5.84 8.65 2.18
C MET A 173 6.60 7.33 2.03
N SER A 174 7.87 7.33 2.46
CA SER A 174 8.79 6.18 2.48
C SER A 174 9.18 5.61 1.11
N ALA A 175 8.28 5.60 0.13
CA ALA A 175 8.53 5.08 -1.21
C ALA A 175 8.47 6.21 -2.27
N PRO A 176 9.60 6.64 -2.84
CA PRO A 176 9.63 7.68 -3.85
C PRO A 176 9.04 7.19 -5.18
N PHE A 177 8.35 8.08 -5.90
CA PHE A 177 7.79 7.82 -7.22
C PHE A 177 8.75 8.29 -8.31
N ALA A 178 9.28 7.38 -9.10
CA ALA A 178 10.26 7.68 -10.15
C ALA A 178 9.64 8.07 -11.51
N GLY A 179 8.31 8.23 -11.57
CA GLY A 179 7.59 8.55 -12.81
C GLY A 179 6.91 7.34 -13.47
N ALA A 180 6.13 7.61 -14.51
CA ALA A 180 5.54 6.57 -15.34
C ALA A 180 6.62 5.84 -16.17
N PRO A 181 6.41 4.56 -16.52
CA PRO A 181 7.36 3.82 -17.36
C PRO A 181 7.43 4.43 -18.76
N ALA A 182 8.62 4.40 -19.37
CA ALA A 182 8.81 4.82 -20.73
C ALA A 182 8.12 3.87 -21.72
N LEU A 183 7.68 4.42 -22.87
CA LEU A 183 7.22 3.59 -23.97
C LEU A 183 8.38 2.74 -24.52
N PRO A 184 8.14 1.48 -24.87
CA PRO A 184 9.06 0.72 -25.68
C PRO A 184 8.96 1.22 -27.12
N PHE A 185 9.87 2.08 -27.54
CA PHE A 185 9.98 2.48 -28.95
C PHE A 185 10.71 1.37 -29.72
N ASN A 186 9.95 0.43 -30.28
CA ASN A 186 10.50 -0.64 -31.13
C ASN A 186 10.51 -0.29 -32.62
N THR A 187 10.27 0.97 -33.00
CA THR A 187 10.03 1.36 -34.37
C THR A 187 11.23 2.02 -35.05
N ALA A 188 12.29 2.36 -34.34
CA ALA A 188 13.53 2.92 -34.89
C ALA A 188 14.75 2.21 -34.29
N SER A 189 15.73 1.91 -35.15
CA SER A 189 17.00 1.26 -34.76
C SER A 189 17.82 2.07 -33.75
N ASP A 190 17.56 3.38 -33.63
CA ASP A 190 18.28 4.33 -32.78
C ASP A 190 17.48 4.75 -31.54
N ALA A 191 16.33 4.14 -31.27
CA ALA A 191 15.57 4.43 -30.06
C ALA A 191 16.40 4.08 -28.82
N PRO A 192 16.52 4.97 -27.83
CA PRO A 192 17.15 4.60 -26.56
C PRO A 192 16.43 3.36 -26.03
N LYS A 193 17.18 2.29 -25.82
CA LYS A 193 16.63 1.11 -25.13
C LYS A 193 16.00 1.62 -23.83
N PRO A 194 14.76 1.23 -23.49
CA PRO A 194 14.16 1.59 -22.22
C PRO A 194 15.21 1.36 -21.16
N SER A 195 15.50 2.37 -20.35
CA SER A 195 16.37 2.23 -19.19
C SER A 195 15.91 0.96 -18.49
N ALA A 196 16.76 -0.07 -18.51
CA ALA A 196 16.41 -1.42 -18.10
C ALA A 196 15.62 -1.34 -16.79
N SER A 197 14.33 -1.66 -16.86
CA SER A 197 13.58 -2.03 -15.66
C SER A 197 14.49 -2.98 -14.91
N ARG A 198 14.86 -2.66 -13.66
CA ARG A 198 15.78 -3.44 -12.83
C ARG A 198 16.30 -4.63 -13.62
N GLY A 199 17.59 -4.57 -14.10
CA GLY A 199 18.15 -5.42 -15.12
C GLY A 199 17.58 -6.84 -15.04
N GLU A 200 17.16 -7.40 -16.13
CA GLU A 200 16.47 -8.70 -16.24
C GLU A 200 17.17 -9.83 -15.44
N ASN A 201 18.36 -9.57 -14.90
CA ASN A 201 19.22 -10.49 -14.17
C ASN A 201 19.55 -10.10 -12.72
N VAL A 202 19.02 -9.03 -12.13
CA VAL A 202 19.42 -8.65 -10.74
C VAL A 202 19.09 -9.75 -9.72
N ASP A 203 17.97 -10.44 -9.88
CA ASP A 203 17.60 -11.54 -8.99
C ASP A 203 18.54 -12.74 -9.18
N ASP A 204 18.90 -13.07 -10.44
CA ASP A 204 19.87 -14.10 -10.76
C ASP A 204 21.28 -13.74 -10.27
N ASP A 205 21.67 -12.49 -10.39
CA ASP A 205 22.97 -12.01 -9.92
C ASP A 205 23.04 -11.98 -8.38
N LEU A 206 21.93 -11.64 -7.70
CA LEU A 206 21.82 -11.76 -6.23
C LEU A 206 22.00 -13.23 -5.79
N ALA A 207 21.41 -14.17 -6.54
CA ALA A 207 21.53 -15.59 -6.23
C ALA A 207 22.96 -16.15 -6.43
N LYS A 208 23.77 -15.51 -7.28
CA LYS A 208 25.18 -15.88 -7.56
C LYS A 208 26.21 -15.23 -6.63
N LEU A 209 25.79 -14.35 -5.73
CA LEU A 209 26.70 -13.73 -4.76
C LEU A 209 27.39 -14.80 -3.88
N PRO A 210 28.57 -14.52 -3.32
CA PRO A 210 29.25 -15.45 -2.38
C PRO A 210 28.39 -15.89 -1.22
N VAL A 211 27.48 -15.01 -0.76
CA VAL A 211 26.35 -15.34 0.10
C VAL A 211 25.09 -15.14 -0.71
N PRO A 212 24.46 -16.21 -1.22
CA PRO A 212 23.33 -16.13 -2.13
C PRO A 212 22.12 -15.40 -1.55
N ARG A 213 21.53 -14.50 -2.35
CA ARG A 213 20.44 -13.61 -1.95
C ARG A 213 19.27 -13.67 -2.92
N LYS A 214 18.14 -13.12 -2.49
CA LYS A 214 16.97 -12.81 -3.32
C LYS A 214 16.35 -11.48 -2.88
N TYR A 215 15.76 -10.78 -3.84
CA TYR A 215 15.03 -9.54 -3.51
C TYR A 215 13.65 -9.87 -2.95
N TYR A 216 13.25 -9.20 -1.87
CA TYR A 216 11.98 -9.49 -1.16
C TYR A 216 10.74 -9.37 -2.05
N GLN A 217 10.71 -8.41 -2.99
CA GLN A 217 9.57 -8.27 -3.89
C GLN A 217 9.44 -9.48 -4.84
N THR A 218 10.56 -10.08 -5.26
CA THR A 218 10.56 -11.34 -6.03
C THR A 218 10.03 -12.49 -5.18
N TYR A 219 10.48 -12.58 -3.92
CA TYR A 219 9.95 -13.57 -2.99
C TYR A 219 8.44 -13.40 -2.78
N TYR A 220 7.93 -12.16 -2.64
CA TYR A 220 6.50 -11.88 -2.46
C TYR A 220 5.65 -12.26 -3.69
N THR A 221 6.25 -12.47 -4.85
CA THR A 221 5.52 -12.98 -6.01
C THR A 221 5.38 -14.50 -6.02
N THR A 222 6.04 -15.21 -5.12
CA THR A 222 6.04 -16.68 -5.09
C THR A 222 4.84 -17.24 -4.33
N ARG A 223 4.39 -18.44 -4.71
CA ARG A 223 3.28 -19.13 -4.06
C ARG A 223 3.46 -19.35 -2.55
N PRO A 224 4.64 -19.76 -2.04
CA PRO A 224 4.81 -20.02 -0.61
C PRO A 224 4.84 -18.76 0.27
N ALA A 225 4.93 -17.55 -0.31
CA ALA A 225 5.12 -16.34 0.48
C ALA A 225 3.95 -16.05 1.42
N ASN A 226 2.71 -16.25 0.95
CA ASN A 226 1.52 -16.05 1.80
C ASN A 226 1.52 -17.01 2.99
N GLU A 227 1.67 -18.31 2.75
CA GLU A 227 1.65 -19.32 3.78
C GLU A 227 2.76 -19.13 4.82
N ASN A 228 3.99 -18.81 4.36
CA ASN A 228 5.13 -18.54 5.21
C ASN A 228 4.91 -17.37 6.18
N MET A 229 4.21 -16.32 5.75
CA MET A 229 3.92 -15.15 6.59
C MET A 229 2.64 -15.31 7.41
N TRP A 230 1.67 -16.06 6.91
CA TRP A 230 0.36 -16.24 7.56
C TRP A 230 0.43 -17.27 8.71
N HIS A 231 1.14 -18.38 8.48
CA HIS A 231 1.32 -19.44 9.46
C HIS A 231 2.81 -19.63 9.83
N PRO A 232 3.50 -18.56 10.28
CA PRO A 232 4.90 -18.64 10.60
C PRO A 232 5.10 -19.47 11.89
N PRO A 233 6.24 -20.21 12.02
CA PRO A 233 6.50 -21.04 13.21
C PRO A 233 6.45 -20.29 14.54
N GLN A 234 6.83 -18.99 14.54
CA GLN A 234 6.79 -18.11 15.72
C GLN A 234 5.39 -17.55 16.04
N GLY A 235 4.38 -17.87 15.23
CA GLY A 235 3.04 -17.27 15.27
C GLY A 235 3.00 -15.88 14.64
N ILE A 236 1.83 -15.52 14.07
CA ILE A 236 1.65 -14.29 13.29
C ILE A 236 1.92 -13.01 14.12
N HIS A 237 1.58 -13.01 15.41
CA HIS A 237 1.81 -11.87 16.28
C HIS A 237 3.31 -11.57 16.44
N ASN A 238 4.11 -12.61 16.76
CA ASN A 238 5.56 -12.47 16.88
C ASN A 238 6.23 -12.19 15.54
N PHE A 239 5.72 -12.78 14.45
CA PHE A 239 6.19 -12.44 13.11
C PHE A 239 6.03 -10.94 12.81
N LEU A 240 4.84 -10.38 13.03
CA LEU A 240 4.58 -8.96 12.83
C LEU A 240 5.38 -8.09 13.80
N ARG A 241 5.54 -8.50 15.08
CA ARG A 241 6.39 -7.76 16.03
C ARG A 241 7.83 -7.64 15.53
N ALA A 242 8.44 -8.74 15.11
CA ALA A 242 9.78 -8.74 14.56
C ALA A 242 9.88 -7.95 13.25
N TYR A 243 8.92 -8.10 12.36
CA TYR A 243 8.87 -7.39 11.07
C TYR A 243 8.78 -5.87 11.24
N TYR A 244 7.87 -5.42 12.11
CA TYR A 244 7.71 -3.99 12.39
C TYR A 244 8.95 -3.42 13.08
N HIS A 245 9.51 -4.13 14.08
CA HIS A 245 10.73 -3.71 14.79
C HIS A 245 11.91 -3.59 13.83
N PHE A 246 12.16 -4.63 13.01
CA PHE A 246 13.33 -4.68 12.11
C PHE A 246 13.38 -3.52 11.12
N LYS A 247 12.22 -2.95 10.73
CA LYS A 247 12.11 -1.81 9.81
C LYS A 247 11.97 -0.45 10.51
N SER A 248 11.87 -0.41 11.83
CA SER A 248 11.70 0.81 12.61
C SER A 248 13.03 1.50 12.98
N ALA A 249 12.96 2.71 13.54
CA ALA A 249 14.11 3.39 14.11
C ALA A 249 14.57 2.77 15.46
N ASP A 250 13.75 1.89 16.06
CA ASP A 250 14.14 1.16 17.28
C ASP A 250 15.21 0.11 16.98
N PHE A 251 15.28 -0.39 15.75
CA PHE A 251 16.37 -1.23 15.28
C PHE A 251 17.57 -0.35 14.90
N LYS A 252 18.57 -0.32 15.79
CA LYS A 252 19.67 0.66 15.76
C LYS A 252 20.62 0.52 14.57
N ASP A 253 20.59 -0.61 13.86
CA ASP A 253 21.41 -0.83 12.67
C ASP A 253 20.74 -0.28 11.38
N ASN A 254 19.52 0.24 11.46
CA ASN A 254 18.91 0.99 10.38
C ASN A 254 19.59 2.35 10.19
N LYS A 255 20.70 2.35 9.43
CA LYS A 255 21.52 3.52 9.07
C LYS A 255 21.60 3.63 7.55
N PRO A 256 20.50 4.05 6.89
CA PRO A 256 20.43 4.04 5.44
C PRO A 256 21.39 5.04 4.79
N PHE A 257 21.82 4.68 3.58
CA PHE A 257 22.62 5.52 2.69
C PHE A 257 22.22 5.27 1.23
N ALA A 258 22.55 6.20 0.36
CA ALA A 258 22.23 6.08 -1.06
C ALA A 258 23.12 5.01 -1.73
N LEU A 259 22.47 4.07 -2.44
CA LEU A 259 23.19 3.12 -3.29
C LEU A 259 23.79 3.84 -4.50
N THR A 260 25.00 3.43 -4.92
CA THR A 260 25.69 4.03 -6.06
C THR A 260 25.20 3.48 -7.41
N ALA A 261 24.60 2.29 -7.40
CA ALA A 261 24.04 1.62 -8.58
C ALA A 261 22.89 0.68 -8.21
N ASN A 262 22.15 0.20 -9.21
CA ASN A 262 21.13 -0.83 -9.04
C ASN A 262 21.69 -2.25 -9.34
N SER A 263 22.97 -2.51 -9.05
CA SER A 263 23.62 -3.81 -9.20
C SER A 263 23.37 -4.73 -8.00
N ALA A 264 23.51 -6.04 -8.18
CA ALA A 264 23.36 -7.02 -7.10
C ALA A 264 24.33 -6.75 -5.93
N THR A 265 25.57 -6.35 -6.22
CA THR A 265 26.57 -5.99 -5.20
C THR A 265 26.13 -4.81 -4.35
N GLU A 266 25.62 -3.74 -4.98
CA GLU A 266 25.10 -2.58 -4.25
C GLU A 266 23.82 -2.93 -3.47
N MET A 267 22.89 -3.63 -4.12
CA MET A 267 21.64 -4.05 -3.46
C MET A 267 21.87 -4.98 -2.28
N SER A 268 22.92 -5.79 -2.29
CA SER A 268 23.25 -6.68 -1.16
C SER A 268 23.62 -5.94 0.13
N LYS A 269 23.88 -4.63 0.06
CA LYS A 269 24.10 -3.75 1.23
C LYS A 269 22.79 -3.37 1.93
N LEU A 270 21.63 -3.55 1.27
CA LEU A 270 20.33 -3.35 1.89
C LEU A 270 20.09 -4.37 3.01
N PRO A 271 19.30 -4.02 4.04
CA PRO A 271 18.95 -4.96 5.11
C PRO A 271 18.30 -6.25 4.61
N ARG A 272 18.38 -7.29 5.42
CA ARG A 272 17.85 -8.63 5.10
C ARG A 272 16.36 -8.63 4.80
N TYR A 273 15.58 -7.73 5.37
CA TYR A 273 14.16 -7.61 5.05
C TYR A 273 13.90 -7.08 3.63
N TYR A 274 14.91 -6.55 2.91
CA TYR A 274 14.83 -6.18 1.49
C TYR A 274 15.61 -7.15 0.60
N VAL A 275 16.82 -7.56 1.01
CA VAL A 275 17.65 -8.50 0.25
C VAL A 275 17.91 -9.73 1.11
N MET A 276 16.94 -10.66 1.05
CA MET A 276 16.84 -11.86 1.89
C MET A 276 17.91 -12.90 1.56
N ASP A 277 18.23 -13.76 2.50
CA ASP A 277 18.99 -15.00 2.21
C ASP A 277 18.18 -15.87 1.24
N LEU A 278 18.84 -16.47 0.25
CA LEU A 278 18.17 -17.16 -0.85
C LEU A 278 17.24 -18.30 -0.37
N ASN A 279 17.65 -19.03 0.67
CA ASN A 279 16.95 -20.20 1.21
C ASN A 279 15.95 -19.90 2.32
N LYS A 280 15.75 -18.62 2.73
CA LYS A 280 14.81 -18.23 3.79
C LYS A 280 13.54 -17.61 3.24
N GLY A 281 12.42 -17.83 3.91
CA GLY A 281 11.21 -17.01 3.78
C GLY A 281 11.30 -15.73 4.63
N MET A 282 10.23 -14.92 4.59
CA MET A 282 10.22 -13.68 5.37
C MET A 282 10.10 -13.99 6.87
N ALA A 283 9.37 -15.01 7.27
CA ALA A 283 9.23 -15.42 8.67
C ALA A 283 10.58 -15.76 9.30
N GLU A 284 11.41 -16.54 8.60
CA GLU A 284 12.75 -16.92 9.05
C GLU A 284 13.73 -15.75 8.98
N THR A 285 13.50 -14.81 8.05
CA THR A 285 14.35 -13.62 7.89
C THR A 285 14.20 -12.66 9.06
N VAL A 286 12.97 -12.44 9.55
CA VAL A 286 12.72 -11.46 10.62
C VAL A 286 12.80 -12.05 12.02
N SER A 287 12.67 -13.38 12.17
CA SER A 287 12.63 -14.05 13.46
C SER A 287 13.84 -13.75 14.38
N PRO A 288 15.10 -13.70 13.86
CA PRO A 288 16.27 -13.36 14.68
C PRO A 288 16.25 -11.92 15.21
N GLU A 289 15.49 -11.04 14.61
CA GLU A 289 15.42 -9.61 14.92
C GLU A 289 14.23 -9.28 15.86
N MET A 290 13.75 -10.29 16.58
CA MET A 290 12.71 -10.10 17.60
C MET A 290 13.24 -9.21 18.72
N PRO A 291 12.55 -8.09 19.04
CA PRO A 291 13.00 -7.21 20.11
C PRO A 291 12.91 -7.92 21.48
N SER A 292 13.75 -7.49 22.43
CA SER A 292 13.68 -7.99 23.81
C SER A 292 12.34 -7.61 24.47
N ALA A 293 11.95 -8.35 25.51
CA ALA A 293 10.73 -8.05 26.27
C ALA A 293 10.72 -6.61 26.82
N SER A 294 11.89 -6.10 27.25
CA SER A 294 12.03 -4.71 27.72
C SER A 294 11.87 -3.70 26.58
N ALA A 295 12.37 -4.01 25.37
CA ALA A 295 12.19 -3.15 24.18
C ALA A 295 10.72 -3.13 23.74
N ILE A 296 10.02 -4.28 23.80
CA ILE A 296 8.59 -4.37 23.52
C ILE A 296 7.79 -3.50 24.49
N ALA A 297 8.06 -3.62 25.79
CA ALA A 297 7.38 -2.83 26.82
C ALA A 297 7.65 -1.32 26.71
N ALA A 298 8.80 -0.92 26.19
CA ALA A 298 9.17 0.47 25.95
C ALA A 298 8.63 1.05 24.64
N CYS A 299 8.12 0.23 23.72
CA CYS A 299 7.66 0.64 22.40
C CYS A 299 6.33 1.41 22.50
N LYS A 300 6.40 2.75 22.37
CA LYS A 300 5.24 3.65 22.49
C LYS A 300 4.44 3.80 21.18
N TRP A 301 5.07 3.62 20.04
CA TRP A 301 4.44 3.84 18.74
C TRP A 301 3.60 2.65 18.28
N LEU A 302 3.91 1.43 18.78
CA LEU A 302 3.17 0.20 18.51
C LEU A 302 3.13 -0.70 19.76
N PRO A 303 2.37 -0.33 20.82
CA PRO A 303 2.19 -1.19 21.99
C PRO A 303 1.46 -2.48 21.63
N GLU A 304 1.48 -3.47 22.54
CA GLU A 304 0.97 -4.82 22.28
C GLU A 304 -0.52 -4.86 21.90
N GLU A 305 -1.35 -4.02 22.52
CA GLU A 305 -2.78 -3.93 22.19
C GLU A 305 -3.02 -3.41 20.76
N GLU A 306 -2.19 -2.49 20.28
CA GLU A 306 -2.29 -1.97 18.91
C GLU A 306 -1.73 -2.99 17.89
N LEU A 307 -0.66 -3.72 18.20
CA LEU A 307 -0.16 -4.80 17.36
C LEU A 307 -1.18 -5.93 17.20
N ARG A 308 -1.97 -6.22 18.25
CA ARG A 308 -3.04 -7.24 18.18
C ARG A 308 -4.07 -6.93 17.10
N VAL A 309 -4.33 -5.65 16.77
CA VAL A 309 -5.22 -5.28 15.66
C VAL A 309 -4.68 -5.84 14.35
N TYR A 310 -3.39 -5.63 14.06
CA TYR A 310 -2.75 -6.15 12.85
C TYR A 310 -2.71 -7.68 12.84
N SER A 311 -2.30 -8.30 13.94
CA SER A 311 -2.19 -9.75 14.00
C SER A 311 -3.55 -10.45 13.93
N ALA A 312 -4.61 -9.84 14.45
CA ALA A 312 -5.97 -10.36 14.32
C ALA A 312 -6.49 -10.26 12.89
N GLU A 313 -6.32 -9.10 12.23
CA GLU A 313 -6.78 -8.91 10.86
C GLU A 313 -5.99 -9.78 9.88
N TYR A 314 -4.66 -9.82 9.96
CA TYR A 314 -3.85 -10.69 9.10
C TYR A 314 -4.01 -12.18 9.44
N GLY A 315 -4.27 -12.52 10.71
CA GLY A 315 -4.65 -13.87 11.10
C GLY A 315 -5.93 -14.37 10.41
N ARG A 316 -6.88 -13.45 10.17
CA ARG A 316 -8.14 -13.73 9.48
C ARG A 316 -8.00 -13.76 7.96
N THR A 317 -7.19 -12.88 7.36
CA THR A 317 -7.15 -12.65 5.91
C THR A 317 -5.95 -13.27 5.22
N GLY A 318 -4.89 -13.59 5.93
CA GLY A 318 -3.58 -13.82 5.33
C GLY A 318 -3.04 -12.56 4.66
N PHE A 319 -2.04 -12.75 3.82
CA PHE A 319 -1.34 -11.66 3.11
C PHE A 319 -1.58 -11.68 1.60
N GLN A 320 -2.30 -12.70 1.07
CA GLN A 320 -2.40 -12.93 -0.38
C GLN A 320 -2.93 -11.72 -1.16
N GLY A 321 -3.95 -11.03 -0.62
CA GLY A 321 -4.50 -9.82 -1.24
C GLY A 321 -3.45 -8.73 -1.43
N GLY A 322 -2.63 -8.48 -0.40
CA GLY A 322 -1.51 -7.54 -0.48
C GLY A 322 -0.40 -8.00 -1.43
N LEU A 323 -0.04 -9.30 -1.37
CA LEU A 323 0.99 -9.89 -2.22
C LEU A 323 0.63 -9.83 -3.72
N ASN A 324 -0.65 -9.90 -4.07
CA ASN A 324 -1.11 -9.77 -5.46
C ASN A 324 -0.69 -8.42 -6.08
N SER A 325 -0.52 -7.36 -5.28
CA SER A 325 0.01 -6.09 -5.75
C SER A 325 1.49 -6.19 -6.18
N TYR A 326 2.31 -6.95 -5.45
CA TYR A 326 3.70 -7.19 -5.85
C TYR A 326 3.77 -8.05 -7.12
N ARG A 327 2.89 -9.04 -7.26
CA ARG A 327 2.78 -9.88 -8.46
C ARG A 327 2.45 -9.06 -9.69
N VAL A 328 1.46 -8.20 -9.61
CA VAL A 328 1.07 -7.25 -10.67
C VAL A 328 2.23 -6.33 -11.05
N ASN A 329 2.93 -5.75 -10.07
CA ASN A 329 3.99 -4.78 -10.31
C ASN A 329 5.23 -5.39 -10.96
N ARG A 330 5.41 -6.71 -10.87
CA ARG A 330 6.55 -7.43 -11.45
C ARG A 330 6.21 -8.20 -12.74
N ASP A 331 4.95 -8.28 -13.10
CA ASP A 331 4.50 -8.91 -14.35
C ASP A 331 4.35 -7.84 -15.45
N PRO A 332 5.16 -7.92 -16.53
CA PRO A 332 5.11 -6.95 -17.63
C PRO A 332 3.72 -6.81 -18.27
N LYS A 333 2.91 -7.86 -18.25
CA LYS A 333 1.54 -7.86 -18.78
C LYS A 333 0.69 -6.75 -18.15
N TYR A 334 0.81 -6.54 -16.84
CA TYR A 334 0.01 -5.56 -16.11
C TYR A 334 0.65 -4.16 -16.08
N SER A 335 1.97 -4.08 -16.30
CA SER A 335 2.66 -2.79 -16.37
C SER A 335 2.51 -2.10 -17.74
N ALA A 336 2.11 -2.83 -18.78
CA ALA A 336 1.94 -2.28 -20.13
C ALA A 336 0.92 -1.12 -20.17
N GLU A 337 -0.19 -1.23 -19.41
CA GLU A 337 -1.20 -0.17 -19.32
C GLU A 337 -0.62 1.15 -18.78
N LEU A 338 0.40 1.10 -17.94
CA LEU A 338 1.03 2.27 -17.37
C LEU A 338 1.82 3.08 -18.38
N GLN A 339 2.21 2.48 -19.48
CA GLN A 339 2.92 3.14 -20.59
C GLN A 339 2.05 4.17 -21.32
N LEU A 340 0.71 4.11 -21.18
CA LEU A 340 -0.20 5.16 -21.65
C LEU A 340 0.12 6.53 -21.02
N PHE A 341 0.77 6.52 -19.87
CA PHE A 341 1.18 7.72 -19.14
C PHE A 341 2.65 8.08 -19.35
N SER A 342 3.34 7.44 -20.31
CA SER A 342 4.75 7.74 -20.59
C SER A 342 4.96 9.23 -20.84
N GLY A 343 5.98 9.80 -20.19
CA GLY A 343 6.28 11.22 -20.24
C GLY A 343 5.37 12.12 -19.40
N ARG A 344 4.32 11.57 -18.76
CA ARG A 344 3.50 12.34 -17.81
C ARG A 344 4.21 12.48 -16.46
N THR A 345 4.00 13.64 -15.85
CA THR A 345 4.52 14.02 -14.53
C THR A 345 3.37 14.27 -13.55
N ILE A 346 3.68 14.31 -12.27
CA ILE A 346 2.77 14.81 -11.24
C ILE A 346 2.92 16.33 -11.21
N ASP A 347 1.90 17.03 -11.71
CA ASP A 347 1.91 18.48 -11.88
C ASP A 347 1.09 19.22 -10.81
N VAL A 348 0.65 18.51 -9.78
CA VAL A 348 0.03 19.10 -8.59
C VAL A 348 1.07 19.32 -7.49
N PRO A 349 0.82 20.24 -6.52
CA PRO A 349 1.68 20.39 -5.36
C PRO A 349 1.99 19.05 -4.70
N SER A 350 3.27 18.79 -4.44
CA SER A 350 3.75 17.51 -3.95
C SER A 350 4.69 17.68 -2.77
N ALA A 351 4.69 16.73 -1.84
CA ALA A 351 5.70 16.64 -0.79
C ALA A 351 6.13 15.18 -0.59
N PHE A 352 7.30 15.01 0.02
CA PHE A 352 7.82 13.69 0.40
C PHE A 352 8.22 13.67 1.88
N ILE A 353 7.84 12.61 2.59
CA ILE A 353 8.17 12.42 4.01
C ILE A 353 8.68 11.00 4.21
N ALA A 354 9.84 10.83 4.87
CA ALA A 354 10.38 9.53 5.25
C ALA A 354 11.10 9.61 6.60
N GLY A 355 11.33 8.48 7.23
CA GLY A 355 12.20 8.41 8.40
C GLY A 355 13.67 8.46 8.00
N LYS A 356 14.54 9.05 8.85
CA LYS A 356 16.00 9.03 8.64
C LYS A 356 16.59 7.61 8.75
N SER A 357 15.90 6.71 9.48
CA SER A 357 16.28 5.31 9.60
C SER A 357 15.54 4.40 8.60
N ASP A 358 14.85 4.96 7.61
CA ASP A 358 14.12 4.22 6.59
C ASP A 358 14.96 3.92 5.36
N TRP A 359 15.17 2.65 5.05
CA TRP A 359 15.79 2.20 3.81
C TRP A 359 14.87 2.28 2.58
N GLY A 360 13.56 2.52 2.77
CA GLY A 360 12.57 2.62 1.69
C GLY A 360 12.99 3.57 0.57
N PRO A 361 13.40 4.82 0.87
CA PRO A 361 13.86 5.80 -0.11
C PRO A 361 15.10 5.38 -0.91
N TYR A 362 15.89 4.44 -0.37
CA TYR A 362 17.20 4.05 -0.91
C TYR A 362 17.21 2.69 -1.62
N GLN A 363 16.08 2.01 -1.75
CA GLN A 363 15.98 0.72 -2.44
C GLN A 363 16.36 0.79 -3.93
N ARG A 364 16.32 1.98 -4.52
CA ARG A 364 16.77 2.27 -5.88
C ARG A 364 17.68 3.49 -5.88
N SER A 365 18.85 3.34 -6.48
CA SER A 365 19.79 4.45 -6.68
C SER A 365 19.11 5.60 -7.43
N GLY A 366 19.22 6.83 -6.90
CA GLY A 366 18.71 8.05 -7.51
C GLY A 366 17.18 8.23 -7.51
N ALA A 367 16.39 7.35 -6.86
CA ALA A 367 14.93 7.42 -6.90
C ALA A 367 14.35 8.70 -6.30
N VAL A 368 14.87 9.15 -5.15
CA VAL A 368 14.43 10.39 -4.48
C VAL A 368 14.76 11.61 -5.36
N GLU A 369 15.93 11.64 -5.97
CA GLU A 369 16.34 12.72 -6.85
C GLU A 369 15.47 12.76 -8.12
N THR A 370 15.20 11.61 -8.72
CA THR A 370 14.29 11.50 -9.88
C THR A 370 12.89 11.98 -9.53
N MET A 371 12.35 11.59 -8.38
CA MET A 371 11.06 12.08 -7.91
C MET A 371 11.06 13.62 -7.80
N ARG A 372 12.07 14.17 -7.13
CA ARG A 372 12.16 15.60 -6.81
C ARG A 372 12.37 16.47 -8.05
N THR A 373 13.16 16.01 -9.03
CA THR A 373 13.60 16.85 -10.15
C THR A 373 12.90 16.55 -11.47
N LYS A 374 12.25 15.38 -11.60
CA LYS A 374 11.66 14.92 -12.86
C LYS A 374 10.20 14.49 -12.75
N ALA A 375 9.88 13.63 -11.76
CA ALA A 375 8.56 13.02 -11.69
C ALA A 375 7.48 13.93 -11.08
N CYS A 376 7.87 14.84 -10.18
CA CYS A 376 6.97 15.82 -9.54
C CYS A 376 7.43 17.24 -9.86
N THR A 377 6.70 17.93 -10.74
CA THR A 377 7.09 19.28 -11.22
C THR A 377 6.85 20.38 -10.20
N GLN A 378 6.01 20.11 -9.18
CA GLN A 378 5.70 21.04 -8.09
C GLN A 378 6.07 20.48 -6.71
N MET A 379 7.26 19.88 -6.59
CA MET A 379 7.77 19.40 -5.29
C MET A 379 8.03 20.60 -4.36
N ARG A 380 7.23 20.69 -3.28
CA ARG A 380 7.31 21.77 -2.28
C ARG A 380 8.32 21.47 -1.17
N ALA A 381 8.39 20.21 -0.73
CA ALA A 381 9.23 19.81 0.37
C ALA A 381 9.64 18.34 0.30
N VAL A 382 10.83 18.04 0.85
CA VAL A 382 11.32 16.66 1.08
C VAL A 382 11.83 16.63 2.52
N HIS A 383 11.20 15.81 3.36
CA HIS A 383 11.51 15.73 4.79
C HIS A 383 11.98 14.33 5.17
N PHE A 384 13.07 14.27 5.94
CA PHE A 384 13.55 13.07 6.60
C PHE A 384 13.52 13.29 8.12
N LEU A 385 12.68 12.53 8.82
CA LEU A 385 12.40 12.72 10.24
C LEU A 385 13.34 11.90 11.11
N ASP A 386 13.94 12.55 12.11
CA ASP A 386 14.69 11.89 13.16
C ASP A 386 13.79 11.00 14.01
N GLY A 387 14.32 9.87 14.49
CA GLY A 387 13.58 8.95 15.35
C GLY A 387 12.46 8.19 14.65
N ALA A 388 12.47 8.16 13.30
CA ALA A 388 11.57 7.34 12.50
C ALA A 388 12.36 6.45 11.55
N GLY A 389 11.93 5.18 11.46
CA GLY A 389 12.26 4.26 10.40
C GLY A 389 11.16 4.25 9.33
N HIS A 390 10.80 3.04 8.91
CA HIS A 390 9.85 2.86 7.82
C HIS A 390 8.42 3.30 8.16
N TRP A 391 7.99 3.14 9.41
CA TRP A 391 6.61 3.39 9.85
C TRP A 391 6.42 4.83 10.30
N VAL A 392 6.88 5.79 9.50
CA VAL A 392 7.07 7.20 9.89
C VAL A 392 5.81 7.86 10.45
N GLN A 393 4.61 7.54 9.90
CA GLN A 393 3.32 8.06 10.39
C GLN A 393 2.88 7.43 11.73
N GLN A 394 3.51 6.34 12.14
CA GLN A 394 3.27 5.70 13.43
C GLN A 394 4.35 6.07 14.45
N GLU A 395 5.62 6.03 14.03
CA GLU A 395 6.79 6.32 14.88
C GLU A 395 6.88 7.81 15.25
N GLN A 396 6.54 8.72 14.33
CA GLN A 396 6.63 10.18 14.50
C GLN A 396 5.33 10.88 14.08
N HIS A 397 4.19 10.38 14.57
CA HIS A 397 2.86 10.83 14.13
C HIS A 397 2.61 12.33 14.35
N GLU A 398 3.18 12.94 15.41
CA GLU A 398 3.06 14.38 15.67
C GLU A 398 3.79 15.21 14.63
N ALA A 399 5.03 14.84 14.32
CA ALA A 399 5.83 15.52 13.30
C ALA A 399 5.21 15.35 11.91
N VAL A 400 4.73 14.14 11.57
CA VAL A 400 4.01 13.89 10.31
C VAL A 400 2.75 14.73 10.23
N THR A 401 1.93 14.76 11.27
CA THR A 401 0.71 15.59 11.32
C THR A 401 1.01 17.06 11.09
N ARG A 402 2.02 17.61 11.77
CA ARG A 402 2.43 19.01 11.61
C ARG A 402 2.85 19.31 10.17
N LEU A 403 3.70 18.46 9.56
CA LEU A 403 4.12 18.63 8.17
C LEU A 403 2.96 18.51 7.17
N LEU A 404 2.01 17.60 7.40
CA LEU A 404 0.81 17.51 6.59
C LEU A 404 -0.05 18.77 6.69
N LEU A 405 -0.23 19.33 7.88
CA LEU A 405 -0.97 20.59 8.07
C LEU A 405 -0.26 21.78 7.43
N GLU A 406 1.07 21.90 7.60
CA GLU A 406 1.90 22.91 6.94
C GLU A 406 1.75 22.84 5.42
N PHE A 407 1.78 21.64 4.84
CA PHE A 407 1.60 21.42 3.41
C PHE A 407 0.17 21.78 2.97
N LEU A 408 -0.87 21.30 3.68
CA LEU A 408 -2.27 21.56 3.36
C LEU A 408 -2.66 23.04 3.41
N HIS A 409 -1.98 23.86 4.21
CA HIS A 409 -2.19 25.30 4.26
C HIS A 409 -1.54 26.06 3.09
N GLN A 410 -0.68 25.41 2.30
CA GLN A 410 0.04 25.99 1.17
C GLN A 410 -0.59 25.66 -0.19
N VAL A 411 -1.60 24.79 -0.21
CA VAL A 411 -2.16 24.22 -1.45
C VAL A 411 -3.66 24.45 -1.60
#